data_ed42d81c5725efabf99a04b9a04647ba
#
_entry.id   ed42d81c5725efabf99a04b9a04647ba
#
_cell.length_a   1.000
_cell.length_b   1.000
_cell.length_c   1.000
_cell.angle_alpha   90.00
_cell.angle_beta   90.00
_cell.angle_gamma   90.00
#
_symmetry.space_group_name_H-M   'P 1'
#
loop_
_entity.id
_entity.type
_entity.pdbx_description
1 polymer ?
#
loop_
_entity_poly.entity_id
_entity_poly.type
_entity_poly.pdbx_seq_one_letter_code
_entity_poly.pdbx_strand_id
1 'polypeptide(L)'
;MNISSVAAVAHIPFQTFYSASKAAVSSYSYALANEVKPYGIHVTVVELGDLCTGFTKARQKSILGDDEYGGRISRSVSQMEHDEQNGMDPARIGRYIAGIVKKKETGSRLCCRCTV
;
A
#
# COMPACT_ATOMS: atom_id res chain seq x y z
N MET A 1 9.81 -7.65 -7.65
CA MET A 1 9.11 -6.45 -7.17
C MET A 1 7.90 -6.87 -6.35
N ASN A 2 7.68 -6.28 -5.18
CA ASN A 2 6.55 -6.54 -4.30
C ASN A 2 5.75 -5.26 -4.08
N ILE A 3 4.43 -5.39 -4.01
CA ILE A 3 3.52 -4.26 -3.82
C ILE A 3 3.04 -4.24 -2.36
N SER A 4 3.45 -3.21 -1.66
CA SER A 4 3.03 -2.90 -0.31
C SER A 4 2.05 -1.71 -0.31
N SER A 5 1.92 -1.04 0.81
CA SER A 5 1.05 0.12 0.98
C SER A 5 1.69 1.12 1.94
N VAL A 6 1.32 2.37 1.83
CA VAL A 6 1.64 3.39 2.85
C VAL A 6 1.10 3.00 4.22
N ALA A 7 0.04 2.17 4.27
CA ALA A 7 -0.49 1.60 5.51
C ALA A 7 0.50 0.68 6.25
N ALA A 8 1.60 0.27 5.61
CA ALA A 8 2.69 -0.45 6.28
C ALA A 8 3.42 0.41 7.32
N VAL A 9 3.39 1.73 7.15
CA VAL A 9 4.07 2.72 8.01
C VAL A 9 3.12 3.76 8.61
N ALA A 10 2.06 4.13 7.89
CA ALA A 10 1.00 5.00 8.38
C ALA A 10 -0.16 4.12 8.87
N HIS A 11 -0.28 3.99 10.18
CA HIS A 11 -1.25 3.07 10.77
C HIS A 11 -2.67 3.65 10.73
N ILE A 12 -3.53 3.03 9.93
CA ILE A 12 -4.92 3.47 9.74
C ILE A 12 -5.80 2.77 10.78
N PRO A 13 -6.59 3.51 11.57
CA PRO A 13 -7.53 2.92 12.52
C PRO A 13 -8.49 1.94 11.85
N PHE A 14 -8.81 0.85 12.54
CA PHE A 14 -9.69 -0.24 12.07
C PHE A 14 -9.19 -1.00 10.83
N GLN A 15 -7.91 -0.81 10.47
CA GLN A 15 -7.20 -1.59 9.44
C GLN A 15 -5.99 -2.35 9.99
N THR A 16 -6.01 -2.77 11.23
CA THR A 16 -4.87 -3.38 11.92
C THR A 16 -4.28 -4.56 11.14
N PHE A 17 -5.10 -5.50 10.71
CA PHE A 17 -4.63 -6.67 9.96
C PHE A 17 -4.09 -6.32 8.57
N TYR A 18 -4.71 -5.36 7.90
CA TYR A 18 -4.21 -4.87 6.61
C TYR A 18 -2.84 -4.22 6.78
N SER A 19 -2.70 -3.29 7.71
CA SER A 19 -1.43 -2.63 8.03
C SER A 19 -0.35 -3.64 8.41
N ALA A 20 -0.66 -4.61 9.29
CA ALA A 20 0.26 -5.67 9.69
C ALA A 20 0.70 -6.52 8.48
N SER A 21 -0.23 -6.90 7.60
CA SER A 21 0.08 -7.69 6.41
C SER A 21 1.01 -6.95 5.44
N LYS A 22 0.78 -5.64 5.24
CA LYS A 22 1.61 -4.81 4.36
C LYS A 22 2.96 -4.49 4.97
N ALA A 23 3.04 -4.30 6.29
CA ALA A 23 4.31 -4.20 7.01
C ALA A 23 5.14 -5.49 6.88
N ALA A 24 4.50 -6.65 6.98
CA ALA A 24 5.16 -7.95 6.78
C ALA A 24 5.73 -8.08 5.36
N VAL A 25 4.98 -7.68 4.32
CA VAL A 25 5.46 -7.67 2.93
C VAL A 25 6.68 -6.75 2.76
N SER A 26 6.66 -5.56 3.36
CA SER A 26 7.79 -4.62 3.30
C SER A 26 9.01 -5.20 4.00
N SER A 27 8.86 -5.68 5.23
CA SER A 27 9.94 -6.26 6.02
C SER A 27 10.57 -7.49 5.36
N TYR A 28 9.74 -8.42 4.89
CA TYR A 28 10.17 -9.59 4.13
C TYR A 28 10.98 -9.18 2.90
N SER A 29 10.51 -8.20 2.16
CA SER A 29 11.16 -7.77 0.93
C SER A 29 12.52 -7.12 1.18
N TYR A 30 12.67 -6.37 2.27
CA TYR A 30 13.95 -5.77 2.64
C TYR A 30 14.96 -6.82 3.09
N ALA A 31 14.54 -7.82 3.86
CA ALA A 31 15.38 -8.94 4.25
C ALA A 31 15.85 -9.72 3.01
N LEU A 32 14.90 -10.10 2.14
CA LEU A 32 15.19 -10.81 0.90
C LEU A 32 16.15 -10.02 0.01
N ALA A 33 16.00 -8.69 -0.08
CA ALA A 33 16.91 -7.86 -0.88
C ALA A 33 18.38 -8.00 -0.42
N ASN A 34 18.60 -8.10 0.89
CA ASN A 34 19.95 -8.30 1.44
C ASN A 34 20.48 -9.71 1.16
N GLU A 35 19.62 -10.73 1.29
CA GLU A 35 20.00 -12.13 1.07
C GLU A 35 20.38 -12.42 -0.37
N VAL A 36 19.65 -11.85 -1.35
CA VAL A 36 19.87 -12.15 -2.78
C VAL A 36 20.81 -11.17 -3.48
N LYS A 37 21.23 -10.11 -2.80
CA LYS A 37 22.15 -9.10 -3.35
C LYS A 37 23.45 -9.70 -3.92
N PRO A 38 24.12 -10.69 -3.26
CA PRO A 38 25.34 -11.29 -3.79
C PRO A 38 25.14 -12.01 -5.13
N TYR A 39 23.90 -12.37 -5.45
CA TYR A 39 23.54 -13.05 -6.70
C TYR A 39 23.12 -12.10 -7.83
N GLY A 40 23.28 -10.79 -7.63
CA GLY A 40 22.87 -9.79 -8.62
C GLY A 40 21.34 -9.67 -8.78
N ILE A 41 20.56 -10.18 -7.82
CA ILE A 41 19.10 -10.11 -7.84
C ILE A 41 18.64 -8.86 -7.09
N HIS A 42 17.81 -8.07 -7.75
CA HIS A 42 17.25 -6.83 -7.18
C HIS A 42 15.81 -7.02 -6.71
N VAL A 43 15.56 -6.70 -5.46
CA VAL A 43 14.22 -6.69 -4.88
C VAL A 43 13.77 -5.24 -4.68
N THR A 44 12.59 -4.91 -5.17
CA THR A 44 12.01 -3.58 -5.07
C THR A 44 10.66 -3.68 -4.36
N VAL A 45 10.41 -2.78 -3.43
CA VAL A 45 9.12 -2.61 -2.78
C VAL A 45 8.49 -1.31 -3.29
N VAL A 46 7.24 -1.37 -3.69
CA VAL A 46 6.44 -0.21 -4.05
C VAL A 46 5.34 -0.06 -3.02
N GLU A 47 5.38 1.01 -2.24
CA GLU A 47 4.37 1.33 -1.24
C GLU A 47 3.37 2.30 -1.87
N LEU A 48 2.17 1.78 -2.15
CA LEU A 48 1.11 2.55 -2.80
C LEU A 48 0.27 3.29 -1.75
N GLY A 49 -0.04 4.55 -2.05
CA GLY A 49 -1.09 5.31 -1.37
C GLY A 49 -2.47 5.05 -1.97
N ASP A 50 -3.37 6.01 -1.82
CA ASP A 50 -4.73 5.88 -2.30
C ASP A 50 -4.80 5.96 -3.84
N LEU A 51 -5.55 5.03 -4.42
CA LEU A 51 -5.75 4.91 -5.86
C LEU A 51 -7.24 4.90 -6.17
N CYS A 52 -7.63 5.71 -7.15
CA CYS A 52 -9.00 5.72 -7.65
C CYS A 52 -9.25 4.47 -8.52
N THR A 53 -9.74 3.40 -7.89
CA THR A 53 -10.00 2.11 -8.55
C THR A 53 -11.39 1.59 -8.20
N GLY A 54 -11.79 0.47 -8.79
CA GLY A 54 -13.02 -0.24 -8.40
C GLY A 54 -12.94 -0.92 -7.02
N PHE A 55 -11.82 -0.84 -6.33
CA PHE A 55 -11.61 -1.49 -5.03
C PHE A 55 -12.59 -1.01 -3.96
N THR A 56 -12.83 0.30 -3.88
CA THR A 56 -13.79 0.89 -2.94
C THR A 56 -15.19 0.32 -3.10
N LYS A 57 -15.63 0.12 -4.36
CA LYS A 57 -16.95 -0.46 -4.66
C LYS A 57 -17.03 -1.94 -4.33
N ALA A 58 -15.91 -2.66 -4.42
CA ALA A 58 -15.84 -4.09 -4.15
C ALA A 58 -15.67 -4.41 -2.66
N ARG A 59 -15.41 -3.41 -1.80
CA ARG A 59 -15.19 -3.61 -0.37
C ARG A 59 -16.45 -4.13 0.31
N GLN A 60 -16.32 -5.24 1.03
CA GLN A 60 -17.32 -5.69 1.98
C GLN A 60 -17.14 -4.92 3.28
N LYS A 61 -18.23 -4.31 3.74
CA LYS A 61 -18.22 -3.48 4.96
C LYS A 61 -18.97 -4.19 6.08
N SER A 62 -18.45 -4.11 7.28
CA SER A 62 -19.15 -4.45 8.50
C SER A 62 -19.14 -3.23 9.41
N ILE A 63 -20.30 -2.90 9.94
CA ILE A 63 -20.48 -1.86 10.96
C ILE A 63 -20.79 -2.45 12.33
N LEU A 64 -20.57 -3.76 12.50
CA LEU A 64 -20.78 -4.42 13.79
C LEU A 64 -19.88 -3.77 14.85
N GLY A 65 -20.48 -3.38 15.96
CA GLY A 65 -19.80 -2.71 17.06
C GLY A 65 -19.51 -1.21 16.85
N ASP A 66 -20.02 -0.57 15.81
CA ASP A 66 -19.75 0.85 15.55
C ASP A 66 -20.32 1.76 16.64
N ASP A 67 -21.42 1.37 17.25
CA ASP A 67 -22.03 2.03 18.43
C ASP A 67 -21.12 1.93 19.66
N GLU A 68 -20.50 0.78 19.91
CA GLU A 68 -19.55 0.58 21.01
C GLU A 68 -18.31 1.48 20.85
N TYR A 69 -17.91 1.75 19.61
CA TYR A 69 -16.81 2.66 19.27
C TYR A 69 -17.26 4.12 19.01
N GLY A 70 -18.51 4.47 19.36
CA GLY A 70 -19.05 5.83 19.18
C GLY A 70 -19.01 6.33 17.73
N GLY A 71 -19.30 5.47 16.76
CA GLY A 71 -19.31 5.76 15.32
C GLY A 71 -17.93 5.97 14.68
N ARG A 72 -16.88 5.56 15.37
CA ARG A 72 -15.49 5.74 14.85
C ARG A 72 -15.17 4.83 13.69
N ILE A 73 -15.77 3.64 13.63
CA ILE A 73 -15.57 2.69 12.53
C ILE A 73 -16.12 3.30 11.25
N SER A 74 -17.38 3.71 11.26
CA SER A 74 -18.04 4.33 10.08
C SER A 74 -17.31 5.58 9.61
N ARG A 75 -16.86 6.44 10.54
CA ARG A 75 -16.09 7.65 10.17
C ARG A 75 -14.76 7.29 9.50
N SER A 76 -14.02 6.33 10.04
CA SER A 76 -12.75 5.89 9.46
C SER A 76 -12.95 5.29 8.06
N VAL A 77 -13.96 4.42 7.90
CA VAL A 77 -14.28 3.82 6.59
C VAL A 77 -14.69 4.88 5.58
N SER A 78 -15.53 5.83 5.96
CA SER A 78 -15.96 6.92 5.07
C SER A 78 -14.80 7.81 4.64
N GLN A 79 -13.86 8.11 5.54
CA GLN A 79 -12.66 8.88 5.19
C GLN A 79 -11.79 8.11 4.19
N MET A 80 -11.54 6.82 4.43
CA MET A 80 -10.77 5.99 3.50
C MET A 80 -11.42 5.94 2.10
N GLU A 81 -12.74 5.79 2.03
CA GLU A 81 -13.45 5.78 0.76
C GLU A 81 -13.36 7.10 0.02
N HIS A 82 -13.45 8.20 0.76
CA HIS A 82 -13.24 9.53 0.19
C HIS A 82 -11.82 9.67 -0.39
N ASP A 83 -10.81 9.28 0.36
CA ASP A 83 -9.41 9.40 -0.05
C ASP A 83 -9.11 8.48 -1.25
N GLU A 84 -9.61 7.24 -1.26
CA GLU A 84 -9.49 6.33 -2.39
C GLU A 84 -10.18 6.87 -3.66
N GLN A 85 -11.38 7.45 -3.54
CA GLN A 85 -12.11 8.01 -4.69
C GLN A 85 -11.41 9.24 -5.28
N ASN A 86 -10.70 9.99 -4.46
CA ASN A 86 -9.90 11.14 -4.87
C ASN A 86 -8.41 10.80 -5.02
N GLY A 87 -8.07 9.52 -4.94
CA GLY A 87 -6.72 9.02 -5.05
C GLY A 87 -6.14 9.13 -6.47
N MET A 88 -4.90 8.69 -6.61
CA MET A 88 -4.16 8.79 -7.86
C MET A 88 -4.76 7.89 -8.96
N ASP A 89 -4.69 8.37 -10.20
CA ASP A 89 -5.05 7.58 -11.39
C ASP A 89 -4.18 6.31 -11.50
N PRO A 90 -4.79 5.12 -11.52
CA PRO A 90 -4.08 3.85 -11.67
C PRO A 90 -3.17 3.78 -12.89
N ALA A 91 -3.54 4.43 -13.99
CA ALA A 91 -2.72 4.45 -15.20
C ALA A 91 -1.39 5.20 -14.99
N ARG A 92 -1.38 6.23 -14.14
CA ARG A 92 -0.14 6.94 -13.76
C ARG A 92 0.79 6.02 -12.99
N ILE A 93 0.25 5.27 -12.02
CA ILE A 93 1.02 4.29 -11.25
C ILE A 93 1.53 3.16 -12.13
N GLY A 94 0.70 2.65 -13.06
CA GLY A 94 1.12 1.63 -14.01
C GLY A 94 2.32 2.07 -14.85
N ARG A 95 2.31 3.29 -15.36
CA ARG A 95 3.45 3.86 -16.11
C ARG A 95 4.70 3.97 -15.23
N TYR A 96 4.54 4.38 -13.98
CA TYR A 96 5.64 4.48 -13.04
C TYR A 96 6.27 3.12 -12.74
N ILE A 97 5.45 2.12 -12.43
CA ILE A 97 5.91 0.73 -12.18
C ILE A 97 6.62 0.17 -13.42
N ALA A 98 6.06 0.39 -14.62
CA ALA A 98 6.69 -0.02 -15.87
C ALA A 98 8.06 0.65 -16.07
N GLY A 99 8.21 1.92 -15.65
CA GLY A 99 9.50 2.62 -15.66
C GLY A 99 10.52 2.00 -14.71
N ILE A 100 10.09 1.56 -13.51
CA ILE A 100 10.96 0.88 -12.55
C ILE A 100 11.45 -0.46 -13.13
N VAL A 101 10.53 -1.25 -13.72
CA VAL A 101 10.87 -2.57 -14.30
C VAL A 101 11.85 -2.44 -15.47
N LYS A 102 11.74 -1.39 -16.26
CA LYS A 102 12.64 -1.14 -17.41
C LYS A 102 14.03 -0.69 -17.00
N LYS A 103 14.21 -0.11 -15.82
CA LYS A 103 15.54 0.28 -15.33
C LYS A 103 16.30 -0.95 -14.89
N LYS A 104 17.34 -1.33 -15.66
CA LYS A 104 18.20 -2.50 -15.42
C LYS A 104 19.03 -2.43 -14.13
N GLU A 105 19.09 -1.25 -13.49
CA GLU A 105 19.89 -0.97 -12.30
C GLU A 105 19.05 -0.18 -11.31
N THR A 106 18.39 -0.87 -10.42
CA THR A 106 17.90 -0.24 -9.19
C THR A 106 18.17 -1.15 -8.01
N GLY A 107 19.46 -1.21 -7.63
CA GLY A 107 19.77 -1.52 -6.26
C GLY A 107 19.35 -0.33 -5.44
N SER A 108 18.22 -0.38 -4.76
CA SER A 108 17.86 0.47 -3.61
C SER A 108 16.37 0.69 -3.51
N ARG A 109 15.93 0.78 -2.29
CA ARG A 109 14.61 1.19 -1.85
C ARG A 109 13.99 2.26 -2.74
N LEU A 110 13.04 1.89 -3.59
CA LEU A 110 12.14 2.87 -4.17
C LEU A 110 10.87 2.88 -3.33
N CYS A 111 10.89 3.70 -2.29
CA CYS A 111 9.69 4.10 -1.60
C CYS A 111 9.00 5.15 -2.48
N CYS A 112 8.05 4.73 -3.29
CA CYS A 112 7.10 5.66 -3.87
C CYS A 112 6.08 6.02 -2.79
N ARG A 113 6.46 6.88 -1.88
CA ARG A 113 5.47 7.68 -1.18
C ARG A 113 4.85 8.62 -2.20
N CYS A 114 3.79 8.18 -2.83
CA CYS A 114 2.85 9.10 -3.43
C CYS A 114 2.02 9.69 -2.30
N THR A 115 2.62 10.61 -1.55
CA THR A 115 1.86 11.53 -0.71
C THR A 115 1.43 12.67 -1.62
N VAL A 116 0.13 12.80 -1.84
CA VAL A 116 -0.49 14.04 -2.26
C VAL A 116 -0.76 14.84 -1.01
#